data_f113871c6fcdaa956c32f09cc0c42735
#
_entry.id   f113871c6fcdaa956c32f09cc0c42735
#
_cell.length_a   1.000
_cell.length_b   1.000
_cell.length_c   1.000
_cell.angle_alpha   90.00
_cell.angle_beta   90.00
_cell.angle_gamma   90.00
#
_symmetry.space_group_name_H-M   'P 1'
#
loop_
_entity.id
_entity.type
_entity.pdbx_description
1 polymer ?
#
loop_
_entity_poly.entity_id
_entity_poly.type
_entity_poly.pdbx_seq_one_letter_code
_entity_poly.pdbx_strand_id
1 'polypeptide(L)'
;MAKEKLNQIKKPKKPLRKVLFQSLKKLIYLLIVLSIASLIYLINNSKLFEPSIAWEIKSDFENFTKEYDDLEVPDIINKYFLETITHQYDDLVKPALINKYFIELSKIKEKVEDHPWVLKATVERVFWNKIKVTVENHDIAMRWGTKGFISSHGVLFQPRFLISSDAPIGVTSEEKIEQFYTDFTNYKSILDPVEITHFERSNIDQLTLDSNIKIILGYQKQNERLELFVKVYENLKKYKKVRTRGIFDMRYPKGFALSYSPL
;
A
#
# COMPACT_ATOMS: atom_id res chain seq x y z
N MET A 1 90.04 35.49 -46.75
CA MET A 1 88.90 35.44 -45.84
C MET A 1 87.62 35.38 -46.69
N ALA A 2 87.12 34.19 -46.97
CA ALA A 2 85.88 33.96 -47.74
C ALA A 2 84.72 33.70 -46.72
N LYS A 3 83.68 34.56 -46.80
CA LYS A 3 82.48 34.40 -46.02
C LYS A 3 81.56 33.36 -46.69
N GLU A 4 81.38 32.21 -46.11
CA GLU A 4 80.35 31.22 -46.47
C GLU A 4 78.97 31.79 -46.20
N LYS A 5 78.20 32.00 -47.28
CA LYS A 5 76.76 32.28 -47.17
C LYS A 5 76.03 31.02 -46.96
N LEU A 6 75.49 30.78 -45.71
CA LEU A 6 74.54 29.71 -45.42
C LEU A 6 73.29 29.87 -46.27
N ASN A 7 73.08 28.96 -47.21
CA ASN A 7 71.84 28.79 -47.94
C ASN A 7 70.71 28.33 -47.04
N GLN A 8 69.83 29.24 -46.59
CA GLN A 8 68.60 28.91 -45.95
C GLN A 8 67.65 28.22 -46.94
N ILE A 9 67.49 26.92 -46.83
CA ILE A 9 66.52 26.15 -47.63
C ILE A 9 65.13 26.63 -47.23
N LYS A 10 64.48 27.46 -48.04
CA LYS A 10 63.10 27.86 -47.90
C LYS A 10 62.21 26.61 -48.05
N LYS A 11 61.57 26.16 -46.97
CA LYS A 11 60.56 25.07 -47.01
C LYS A 11 59.49 25.38 -48.07
N PRO A 12 59.14 24.43 -48.96
CA PRO A 12 58.16 24.66 -50.01
C PRO A 12 56.81 25.05 -49.40
N LYS A 13 56.27 26.20 -49.88
CA LYS A 13 54.95 26.66 -49.46
C LYS A 13 53.91 25.63 -49.94
N LYS A 14 53.18 25.03 -49.03
CA LYS A 14 52.08 24.12 -49.38
C LYS A 14 51.07 24.82 -50.27
N PRO A 15 50.61 24.18 -51.39
CA PRO A 15 49.71 24.83 -52.35
C PRO A 15 48.41 25.26 -51.56
N LEU A 16 48.08 26.55 -51.77
CA LEU A 16 46.93 27.22 -51.08
C LEU A 16 45.68 26.39 -51.10
N ARG A 17 45.41 25.63 -52.15
CA ARG A 17 44.27 24.75 -52.32
C ARG A 17 44.25 23.56 -51.30
N LYS A 18 45.40 22.98 -50.92
CA LYS A 18 45.54 21.94 -49.94
C LYS A 18 45.33 22.48 -48.50
N VAL A 19 45.78 23.66 -48.19
CA VAL A 19 45.62 24.32 -46.91
C VAL A 19 44.12 24.68 -46.69
N LEU A 20 43.50 25.25 -47.76
CA LEU A 20 42.06 25.56 -47.74
C LEU A 20 41.19 24.29 -47.53
N PHE A 21 41.55 23.22 -48.22
CA PHE A 21 40.77 21.93 -48.06
C PHE A 21 40.98 21.31 -46.70
N GLN A 22 42.15 21.41 -46.08
CA GLN A 22 42.42 20.95 -44.74
C GLN A 22 41.70 21.82 -43.68
N SER A 23 41.64 23.15 -43.88
CA SER A 23 40.89 24.03 -42.98
C SER A 23 39.38 23.81 -43.09
N LEU A 24 38.87 23.57 -44.31
CA LEU A 24 37.45 23.24 -44.52
C LEU A 24 37.05 21.91 -43.84
N LYS A 25 37.90 20.87 -43.95
CA LYS A 25 37.66 19.60 -43.20
C LYS A 25 37.64 19.83 -41.71
N LYS A 26 38.54 20.59 -41.13
CA LYS A 26 38.55 20.90 -39.69
C LYS A 26 37.32 21.68 -39.29
N LEU A 27 36.83 22.62 -40.12
CA LEU A 27 35.58 23.35 -39.86
C LEU A 27 34.38 22.42 -39.84
N ILE A 28 34.28 21.49 -40.80
CA ILE A 28 33.21 20.49 -40.86
C ILE A 28 33.25 19.60 -39.61
N TYR A 29 34.42 19.12 -39.18
CA TYR A 29 34.54 18.33 -37.95
C TYR A 29 34.10 19.13 -36.71
N LEU A 30 34.47 20.41 -36.62
CA LEU A 30 34.07 21.29 -35.54
C LEU A 30 32.54 21.47 -35.50
N LEU A 31 31.91 21.67 -36.66
CA LEU A 31 30.44 21.79 -36.76
C LEU A 31 29.72 20.49 -36.35
N ILE A 32 30.27 19.34 -36.74
CA ILE A 32 29.70 18.03 -36.32
C ILE A 32 29.80 17.88 -34.80
N VAL A 33 30.94 18.17 -34.19
CA VAL A 33 31.14 18.11 -32.75
C VAL A 33 30.18 19.06 -32.01
N LEU A 34 30.05 20.30 -32.51
CA LEU A 34 29.09 21.27 -31.94
C LEU A 34 27.65 20.84 -32.10
N SER A 35 27.27 20.23 -33.22
CA SER A 35 25.91 19.72 -33.42
C SER A 35 25.60 18.54 -32.46
N ILE A 36 26.56 17.62 -32.27
CA ILE A 36 26.44 16.52 -31.31
C ILE A 36 26.34 17.07 -29.87
N ALA A 37 27.19 18.02 -29.50
CA ALA A 37 27.15 18.65 -28.18
C ALA A 37 25.81 19.39 -27.94
N SER A 38 25.30 20.10 -28.96
CA SER A 38 24.01 20.76 -28.92
C SER A 38 22.86 19.74 -28.79
N LEU A 39 22.94 18.63 -29.52
CA LEU A 39 21.95 17.55 -29.43
C LEU A 39 21.94 16.91 -28.04
N ILE A 40 23.12 16.61 -27.47
CA ILE A 40 23.27 16.10 -26.13
C ILE A 40 22.71 17.09 -25.09
N TYR A 41 23.00 18.39 -25.28
CA TYR A 41 22.47 19.43 -24.39
C TYR A 41 20.93 19.51 -24.47
N LEU A 42 20.34 19.47 -25.66
CA LEU A 42 18.90 19.47 -25.87
C LEU A 42 18.23 18.21 -25.26
N ILE A 43 18.85 17.05 -25.47
CA ILE A 43 18.38 15.80 -24.89
C ILE A 43 18.42 15.88 -23.36
N ASN A 44 19.50 16.42 -22.81
CA ASN A 44 19.67 16.46 -21.35
C ASN A 44 18.73 17.48 -20.67
N ASN A 45 18.33 18.53 -21.41
CA ASN A 45 17.49 19.60 -20.89
C ASN A 45 16.00 19.44 -21.29
N SER A 46 15.67 18.44 -22.12
CA SER A 46 14.29 18.18 -22.51
C SER A 46 13.55 17.37 -21.44
N LYS A 47 12.36 17.82 -21.04
CA LYS A 47 11.44 17.08 -20.18
C LYS A 47 10.99 15.74 -20.80
N LEU A 48 11.26 15.50 -22.08
CA LEU A 48 10.95 14.26 -22.79
C LEU A 48 11.63 13.02 -22.17
N PHE A 49 12.71 13.22 -21.41
CA PHE A 49 13.50 12.15 -20.80
C PHE A 49 13.32 12.05 -19.28
N GLU A 50 12.44 12.89 -18.71
CA GLU A 50 12.11 12.76 -17.30
C GLU A 50 11.28 11.49 -17.09
N PRO A 51 11.62 10.64 -16.11
CA PRO A 51 10.82 9.48 -15.79
C PRO A 51 9.45 9.92 -15.28
N SER A 52 8.40 9.32 -15.81
CA SER A 52 7.02 9.52 -15.36
C SER A 52 6.51 8.25 -14.74
N ILE A 53 5.83 8.37 -13.58
CA ILE A 53 5.16 7.26 -12.94
C ILE A 53 3.67 7.39 -13.19
N ALA A 54 3.08 6.32 -13.68
CA ALA A 54 1.64 6.15 -13.75
C ALA A 54 1.20 5.25 -12.58
N TRP A 55 0.35 5.79 -11.72
CA TRP A 55 -0.21 5.07 -10.60
C TRP A 55 -1.54 4.43 -10.99
N GLU A 56 -1.72 3.17 -10.63
CA GLU A 56 -3.00 2.46 -10.71
C GLU A 56 -3.26 1.83 -9.34
N ILE A 57 -4.29 2.30 -8.66
CA ILE A 57 -4.67 1.80 -7.34
C ILE A 57 -5.89 0.90 -7.51
N LYS A 58 -5.75 -0.36 -7.07
CA LYS A 58 -6.84 -1.31 -6.96
C LYS A 58 -7.25 -1.36 -5.50
N SER A 59 -8.38 -0.78 -5.18
CA SER A 59 -8.96 -0.84 -3.84
C SER A 59 -10.40 -1.32 -3.91
N ASP A 60 -10.76 -2.28 -3.08
CA ASP A 60 -12.15 -2.72 -2.90
C ASP A 60 -12.92 -1.76 -1.97
N PHE A 61 -12.52 -0.48 -1.92
CA PHE A 61 -13.17 0.54 -1.11
C PHE A 61 -14.58 0.92 -1.59
N GLU A 62 -15.12 0.29 -2.65
CA GLU A 62 -16.49 0.53 -3.12
C GLU A 62 -17.56 0.30 -2.02
N ASN A 63 -17.26 -0.53 -1.02
CA ASN A 63 -18.17 -0.77 0.09
C ASN A 63 -18.19 0.36 1.13
N PHE A 64 -17.18 1.23 1.15
CA PHE A 64 -17.12 2.38 2.08
C PHE A 64 -17.88 3.60 1.60
N THR A 65 -18.18 3.70 0.30
CA THR A 65 -18.77 4.89 -0.30
C THR A 65 -20.29 4.97 -0.18
N LYS A 66 -20.97 3.89 0.19
CA LYS A 66 -22.44 3.87 0.21
C LYS A 66 -23.07 4.67 1.35
N GLU A 67 -22.34 5.01 2.41
CA GLU A 67 -22.90 5.68 3.59
C GLU A 67 -22.49 7.15 3.72
N TYR A 68 -21.54 7.62 2.90
CA TYR A 68 -21.08 9.02 2.89
C TYR A 68 -21.21 9.62 1.50
N ASP A 69 -22.44 9.79 1.05
CA ASP A 69 -22.78 10.35 -0.28
C ASP A 69 -22.27 11.80 -0.50
N ASP A 70 -21.80 12.48 0.59
CA ASP A 70 -21.31 13.85 0.57
C ASP A 70 -19.79 14.03 0.75
N LEU A 71 -19.02 12.94 0.93
CA LEU A 71 -17.57 13.00 1.05
C LEU A 71 -16.95 12.04 0.02
N GLU A 72 -16.24 12.59 -0.94
CA GLU A 72 -15.38 11.86 -1.90
C GLU A 72 -14.24 11.14 -1.17
N VAL A 73 -14.61 10.18 -0.29
CA VAL A 73 -13.68 9.42 0.56
C VAL A 73 -12.63 8.65 -0.24
N PRO A 74 -12.95 8.04 -1.40
CA PRO A 74 -11.95 7.40 -2.24
C PRO A 74 -10.90 8.38 -2.75
N ASP A 75 -11.32 9.60 -3.12
CA ASP A 75 -10.41 10.62 -3.62
C ASP A 75 -9.52 11.18 -2.52
N ILE A 76 -10.03 11.29 -1.29
CA ILE A 76 -9.24 11.76 -0.14
C ILE A 76 -8.20 10.71 0.24
N ILE A 77 -8.57 9.44 0.37
CA ILE A 77 -7.62 8.35 0.68
C ILE A 77 -6.61 8.20 -0.45
N ASN A 78 -7.06 8.18 -1.69
CA ASN A 78 -6.20 8.13 -2.86
C ASN A 78 -5.29 9.35 -2.94
N LYS A 79 -5.80 10.54 -2.62
CA LYS A 79 -5.02 11.78 -2.62
C LYS A 79 -3.95 11.79 -1.53
N TYR A 80 -4.28 11.46 -0.27
CA TYR A 80 -3.30 11.37 0.82
C TYR A 80 -2.29 10.24 0.58
N PHE A 81 -2.74 9.12 0.07
CA PHE A 81 -1.88 8.00 -0.29
C PHE A 81 -0.93 8.39 -1.42
N LEU A 82 -1.43 8.98 -2.50
CA LEU A 82 -0.63 9.47 -3.62
C LEU A 82 0.32 10.59 -3.20
N GLU A 83 -0.12 11.56 -2.39
CA GLU A 83 0.75 12.63 -1.88
C GLU A 83 1.87 12.06 -1.01
N THR A 84 1.56 11.12 -0.11
CA THR A 84 2.58 10.49 0.75
C THR A 84 3.59 9.69 -0.07
N ILE A 85 3.13 8.91 -1.04
CA ILE A 85 4.02 8.12 -1.90
C ILE A 85 4.77 9.00 -2.89
N THR A 86 4.15 10.03 -3.46
CA THR A 86 4.84 10.95 -4.38
C THR A 86 5.92 11.77 -3.68
N HIS A 87 5.71 12.21 -2.44
CA HIS A 87 6.77 12.84 -1.64
C HIS A 87 7.93 11.88 -1.34
N GLN A 88 7.64 10.64 -0.97
CA GLN A 88 8.68 9.61 -0.79
C GLN A 88 9.38 9.28 -2.12
N TYR A 89 8.65 9.34 -3.23
CA TYR A 89 9.20 9.18 -4.57
C TYR A 89 10.19 10.28 -4.95
N ASP A 90 9.90 11.53 -4.63
CA ASP A 90 10.83 12.64 -4.84
C ASP A 90 12.17 12.41 -4.14
N ASP A 91 12.14 11.84 -2.93
CA ASP A 91 13.34 11.50 -2.17
C ASP A 91 14.05 10.24 -2.70
N LEU A 92 13.32 9.31 -3.33
CA LEU A 92 13.89 8.13 -3.99
C LEU A 92 14.50 8.42 -5.35
N VAL A 93 13.88 9.31 -6.10
CA VAL A 93 14.27 9.61 -7.49
C VAL A 93 15.38 10.64 -7.54
N LYS A 94 15.42 11.60 -6.62
CA LYS A 94 16.50 12.61 -6.56
C LYS A 94 17.92 12.00 -6.46
N PRO A 95 18.20 10.99 -5.63
CA PRO A 95 19.49 10.32 -5.62
C PRO A 95 19.70 9.38 -6.81
N ALA A 96 18.63 8.76 -7.33
CA ALA A 96 18.69 7.85 -8.47
C ALA A 96 18.79 8.58 -9.81
N LEU A 97 18.53 9.90 -9.85
CA LEU A 97 18.69 10.76 -11.03
C LEU A 97 20.16 10.99 -11.43
N ILE A 98 21.12 10.58 -10.62
CA ILE A 98 22.53 10.47 -11.06
C ILE A 98 22.66 9.44 -12.19
N ASN A 99 21.72 8.49 -12.28
CA ASN A 99 21.56 7.54 -13.37
C ASN A 99 20.14 7.57 -13.92
N LYS A 100 19.77 8.58 -14.69
CA LYS A 100 18.46 8.70 -15.37
C LYS A 100 18.01 7.45 -16.14
N TYR A 101 18.91 6.52 -16.40
CA TYR A 101 18.68 5.33 -17.22
C TYR A 101 18.54 4.01 -16.40
N PHE A 102 18.86 4.04 -15.10
CA PHE A 102 18.87 2.85 -14.24
C PHE A 102 18.01 3.07 -12.99
N ILE A 103 16.69 3.23 -13.19
CA ILE A 103 15.76 3.21 -12.07
C ILE A 103 15.60 1.75 -11.64
N GLU A 104 15.95 1.48 -10.40
CA GLU A 104 15.84 0.16 -9.79
C GLU A 104 14.38 -0.06 -9.33
N LEU A 105 13.61 -0.78 -10.16
CA LEU A 105 12.18 -1.01 -9.94
C LEU A 105 11.90 -1.73 -8.61
N SER A 106 12.82 -2.59 -8.17
CA SER A 106 12.74 -3.29 -6.90
C SER A 106 12.70 -2.34 -5.70
N LYS A 107 13.51 -1.27 -5.73
CA LYS A 107 13.50 -0.26 -4.65
C LYS A 107 12.21 0.55 -4.61
N ILE A 108 11.63 0.84 -5.78
CA ILE A 108 10.31 1.50 -5.83
C ILE A 108 9.27 0.56 -5.22
N LYS A 109 9.28 -0.71 -5.62
CA LYS A 109 8.36 -1.72 -5.08
C LYS A 109 8.47 -1.83 -3.57
N GLU A 110 9.66 -2.03 -3.04
CA GLU A 110 9.94 -2.15 -1.61
C GLU A 110 9.40 -0.92 -0.85
N LYS A 111 9.68 0.28 -1.34
CA LYS A 111 9.21 1.52 -0.70
C LYS A 111 7.70 1.69 -0.73
N VAL A 112 7.04 1.24 -1.78
CA VAL A 112 5.58 1.27 -1.88
C VAL A 112 4.97 0.23 -0.93
N GLU A 113 5.56 -0.96 -0.86
CA GLU A 113 5.13 -2.04 0.04
C GLU A 113 5.40 -1.75 1.53
N ASP A 114 6.34 -0.87 1.85
CA ASP A 114 6.56 -0.36 3.23
C ASP A 114 5.39 0.50 3.74
N HIS A 115 4.48 0.92 2.86
CA HIS A 115 3.35 1.73 3.27
C HIS A 115 2.26 0.86 3.92
N PRO A 116 1.77 1.21 5.14
CA PRO A 116 0.87 0.35 5.93
C PRO A 116 -0.43 -0.07 5.25
N TRP A 117 -0.93 0.72 4.30
CA TRP A 117 -2.15 0.40 3.54
C TRP A 117 -1.92 -0.56 2.37
N VAL A 118 -0.67 -0.78 1.99
CA VAL A 118 -0.33 -1.56 0.81
C VAL A 118 -0.20 -3.03 1.18
N LEU A 119 -1.05 -3.86 0.58
CA LEU A 119 -0.92 -5.30 0.64
C LEU A 119 0.18 -5.78 -0.32
N LYS A 120 0.20 -5.22 -1.53
CA LYS A 120 1.12 -5.64 -2.59
C LYS A 120 1.30 -4.54 -3.61
N ALA A 121 2.51 -4.38 -4.12
CA ALA A 121 2.81 -3.50 -5.23
C ALA A 121 3.41 -4.25 -6.41
N THR A 122 3.00 -3.88 -7.62
CA THR A 122 3.60 -4.35 -8.86
C THR A 122 4.16 -3.16 -9.61
N VAL A 123 5.46 -3.19 -9.92
CA VAL A 123 6.17 -2.10 -10.58
C VAL A 123 6.70 -2.59 -11.91
N GLU A 124 6.23 -2.00 -12.99
CA GLU A 124 6.55 -2.41 -14.36
C GLU A 124 7.07 -1.23 -15.17
N ARG A 125 8.06 -1.48 -16.00
CA ARG A 125 8.52 -0.51 -16.98
C ARG A 125 7.70 -0.66 -18.26
N VAL A 126 6.81 0.29 -18.52
CA VAL A 126 5.96 0.30 -19.72
C VAL A 126 6.72 0.84 -20.93
N PHE A 127 7.58 1.82 -20.67
CA PHE A 127 8.42 2.44 -21.69
C PHE A 127 9.75 2.86 -21.07
N TRP A 128 10.72 3.27 -21.89
CA TRP A 128 12.06 3.63 -21.38
C TRP A 128 12.03 4.70 -20.27
N ASN A 129 11.04 5.61 -20.28
CA ASN A 129 10.85 6.67 -19.29
C ASN A 129 9.51 6.56 -18.53
N LYS A 130 8.71 5.50 -18.75
CA LYS A 130 7.42 5.33 -18.09
C LYS A 130 7.43 4.09 -17.21
N ILE A 131 7.10 4.29 -15.95
CA ILE A 131 6.93 3.23 -14.95
C ILE A 131 5.45 3.20 -14.58
N LYS A 132 4.86 2.01 -14.56
CA LYS A 132 3.52 1.77 -14.03
C LYS A 132 3.68 1.12 -12.66
N VAL A 133 3.03 1.70 -11.66
CA VAL A 133 2.95 1.15 -10.31
C VAL A 133 1.49 0.80 -10.06
N THR A 134 1.22 -0.49 -9.89
CA THR A 134 -0.10 -1.01 -9.51
C THR A 134 -0.06 -1.38 -8.05
N VAL A 135 -0.97 -0.83 -7.26
CA VAL A 135 -1.03 -1.01 -5.81
C VAL A 135 -2.33 -1.71 -5.45
N GLU A 136 -2.22 -2.79 -4.68
CA GLU A 136 -3.32 -3.48 -4.04
C GLU A 136 -3.31 -3.10 -2.55
N ASN A 137 -4.41 -2.54 -2.05
CA ASN A 137 -4.53 -2.13 -0.66
C ASN A 137 -5.07 -3.26 0.21
N HIS A 138 -4.75 -3.20 1.52
CA HIS A 138 -5.45 -4.01 2.51
C HIS A 138 -6.92 -3.59 2.57
N ASP A 139 -7.81 -4.56 2.60
CA ASP A 139 -9.19 -4.39 3.01
C ASP A 139 -9.32 -4.40 4.54
N ILE A 140 -10.41 -3.85 5.07
CA ILE A 140 -10.66 -3.83 6.51
C ILE A 140 -11.69 -4.92 6.83
N ALA A 141 -11.25 -6.01 7.44
CA ALA A 141 -12.14 -7.02 7.96
C ALA A 141 -12.54 -6.76 9.42
N MET A 142 -11.64 -6.13 10.19
CA MET A 142 -11.85 -5.85 11.61
C MET A 142 -11.01 -4.65 12.06
N ARG A 143 -11.53 -3.86 12.99
CA ARG A 143 -10.76 -2.83 13.69
C ARG A 143 -9.99 -3.47 14.85
N TRP A 144 -8.71 -3.18 15.00
CA TRP A 144 -7.94 -3.62 16.16
C TRP A 144 -7.93 -2.56 17.25
N GLY A 145 -8.98 -2.58 18.07
CA GLY A 145 -9.22 -1.55 19.07
C GLY A 145 -9.22 -0.14 18.47
N THR A 146 -8.35 0.73 18.99
CA THR A 146 -8.12 2.10 18.50
C THR A 146 -6.75 2.27 17.85
N LYS A 147 -6.05 1.16 17.53
CA LYS A 147 -4.64 1.21 17.12
C LYS A 147 -4.42 0.89 15.66
N GLY A 148 -5.35 0.17 15.01
CA GLY A 148 -5.16 -0.26 13.64
C GLY A 148 -6.31 -1.11 13.13
N PHE A 149 -6.02 -1.90 12.11
CA PHE A 149 -6.98 -2.76 11.43
C PHE A 149 -6.39 -4.15 11.21
N ILE A 150 -7.27 -5.12 11.04
CA ILE A 150 -6.96 -6.48 10.62
C ILE A 150 -7.61 -6.67 9.25
N SER A 151 -6.82 -7.10 8.26
CA SER A 151 -7.31 -7.36 6.91
C SER A 151 -8.08 -8.69 6.82
N SER A 152 -8.78 -8.94 5.72
CA SER A 152 -9.43 -10.22 5.43
C SER A 152 -8.44 -11.40 5.34
N HIS A 153 -7.15 -11.09 5.19
CA HIS A 153 -6.07 -12.07 5.22
C HIS A 153 -5.52 -12.33 6.64
N GLY A 154 -6.09 -11.70 7.67
CA GLY A 154 -5.61 -11.82 9.04
C GLY A 154 -4.32 -11.05 9.33
N VAL A 155 -3.95 -10.10 8.48
CA VAL A 155 -2.75 -9.28 8.63
C VAL A 155 -3.09 -8.01 9.40
N LEU A 156 -2.32 -7.74 10.46
CA LEU A 156 -2.41 -6.48 11.19
C LEU A 156 -1.72 -5.38 10.42
N PHE A 157 -2.39 -4.25 10.26
CA PHE A 157 -1.77 -3.03 9.75
C PHE A 157 -2.18 -1.82 10.57
N GLN A 158 -1.22 -0.92 10.77
CA GLN A 158 -1.38 0.24 11.65
C GLN A 158 -1.04 1.52 10.88
N PRO A 159 -1.99 2.06 10.13
CA PRO A 159 -1.77 3.30 9.42
C PRO A 159 -1.63 4.47 10.38
N ARG A 160 -0.89 5.49 9.95
CA ARG A 160 -0.65 6.71 10.74
C ARG A 160 -1.95 7.44 11.07
N PHE A 161 -2.95 7.37 10.17
CA PHE A 161 -4.29 7.93 10.35
C PHE A 161 -5.32 6.81 10.22
N LEU A 162 -6.18 6.68 11.23
CA LEU A 162 -7.26 5.72 11.23
C LEU A 162 -8.46 6.34 10.53
N ILE A 163 -9.07 5.58 9.63
CA ILE A 163 -10.35 5.94 9.00
C ILE A 163 -11.50 5.40 9.82
N SER A 164 -12.67 6.02 9.70
CA SER A 164 -13.91 5.48 10.26
C SER A 164 -14.27 4.19 9.53
N SER A 165 -14.74 3.19 10.25
CA SER A 165 -15.16 1.91 9.70
C SER A 165 -16.18 1.27 10.61
N ASP A 166 -17.22 0.68 10.02
CA ASP A 166 -18.25 -0.10 10.74
C ASP A 166 -17.83 -1.56 10.96
N ALA A 167 -16.63 -1.91 10.53
CA ALA A 167 -16.07 -3.23 10.78
C ALA A 167 -16.06 -3.56 12.29
N PRO A 168 -16.28 -4.82 12.65
CA PRO A 168 -16.28 -5.27 14.04
C PRO A 168 -14.98 -4.93 14.76
N ILE A 169 -15.08 -4.68 16.06
CA ILE A 169 -13.91 -4.36 16.89
C ILE A 169 -13.31 -5.66 17.43
N GLY A 170 -12.03 -5.86 17.17
CA GLY A 170 -11.22 -6.93 17.75
C GLY A 170 -10.31 -6.40 18.85
N VAL A 171 -10.25 -7.08 19.97
CA VAL A 171 -9.33 -6.76 21.08
C VAL A 171 -8.54 -8.01 21.45
N THR A 172 -7.26 -8.00 21.12
CA THR A 172 -6.31 -9.06 21.44
C THR A 172 -4.88 -8.51 21.45
N SER A 173 -3.91 -9.32 21.91
CA SER A 173 -2.51 -9.00 21.78
C SER A 173 -2.04 -9.20 20.33
N GLU A 174 -1.05 -8.42 19.92
CA GLU A 174 -0.49 -8.45 18.57
C GLU A 174 0.02 -9.83 18.16
N GLU A 175 0.65 -10.54 19.09
CA GLU A 175 1.22 -11.87 18.86
C GLU A 175 0.16 -12.96 18.53
N LYS A 176 -1.11 -12.70 18.81
CA LYS A 176 -2.20 -13.67 18.64
C LYS A 176 -3.16 -13.32 17.51
N ILE A 177 -2.86 -12.32 16.71
CA ILE A 177 -3.81 -11.79 15.70
C ILE A 177 -4.22 -12.83 14.68
N GLU A 178 -3.28 -13.60 14.14
CA GLU A 178 -3.57 -14.61 13.13
C GLU A 178 -4.58 -15.67 13.65
N GLN A 179 -4.30 -16.24 14.84
CA GLN A 179 -5.21 -17.19 15.47
C GLN A 179 -6.54 -16.54 15.86
N PHE A 180 -6.49 -15.31 16.36
CA PHE A 180 -7.67 -14.53 16.73
C PHE A 180 -8.59 -14.29 15.56
N TYR A 181 -8.04 -13.91 14.40
CA TYR A 181 -8.81 -13.68 13.19
C TYR A 181 -9.37 -14.98 12.60
N THR A 182 -8.60 -16.06 12.65
CA THR A 182 -9.07 -17.39 12.26
C THR A 182 -10.28 -17.83 13.11
N ASP A 183 -10.20 -17.67 14.41
CA ASP A 183 -11.29 -18.00 15.31
C ASP A 183 -12.51 -17.07 15.11
N PHE A 184 -12.28 -15.77 14.87
CA PHE A 184 -13.35 -14.84 14.53
C PHE A 184 -14.12 -15.27 13.29
N THR A 185 -13.42 -15.65 12.22
CA THR A 185 -14.04 -16.11 10.97
C THR A 185 -14.87 -17.38 11.21
N ASN A 186 -14.37 -18.28 12.04
CA ASN A 186 -15.08 -19.49 12.42
C ASN A 186 -16.33 -19.17 13.27
N TYR A 187 -16.21 -18.28 14.25
CA TYR A 187 -17.36 -17.85 15.07
C TYR A 187 -18.42 -17.13 14.24
N LYS A 188 -18.01 -16.30 13.30
CA LYS A 188 -18.91 -15.65 12.35
C LYS A 188 -19.71 -16.69 11.55
N SER A 189 -19.05 -17.73 11.06
CA SER A 189 -19.72 -18.84 10.35
C SER A 189 -20.73 -19.60 11.19
N ILE A 190 -20.46 -19.84 12.49
CA ILE A 190 -21.37 -20.53 13.40
C ILE A 190 -22.58 -19.67 13.75
N LEU A 191 -22.39 -18.35 13.84
CA LEU A 191 -23.44 -17.39 14.25
C LEU A 191 -24.33 -16.93 13.08
N ASP A 192 -23.95 -17.21 11.83
CA ASP A 192 -24.69 -16.74 10.66
C ASP A 192 -26.21 -17.02 10.80
N PRO A 193 -27.11 -16.04 10.57
CA PRO A 193 -26.91 -14.68 10.02
C PRO A 193 -26.68 -13.57 11.07
N VAL A 194 -26.39 -13.89 12.31
CA VAL A 194 -26.19 -12.90 13.39
C VAL A 194 -24.78 -12.32 13.33
N GLU A 195 -24.66 -11.01 13.33
CA GLU A 195 -23.37 -10.35 13.19
C GLU A 195 -22.66 -10.11 14.53
N ILE A 196 -21.34 -10.30 14.52
CA ILE A 196 -20.45 -9.98 15.63
C ILE A 196 -20.00 -8.53 15.48
N THR A 197 -20.30 -7.68 16.46
CA THR A 197 -19.85 -6.29 16.48
C THR A 197 -18.56 -6.09 17.28
N HIS A 198 -18.31 -7.00 18.26
CA HIS A 198 -17.12 -6.92 19.08
C HIS A 198 -16.64 -8.31 19.47
N PHE A 199 -15.35 -8.58 19.33
CA PHE A 199 -14.69 -9.79 19.79
C PHE A 199 -13.48 -9.43 20.63
N GLU A 200 -13.48 -9.88 21.89
CA GLU A 200 -12.40 -9.65 22.84
C GLU A 200 -11.81 -10.98 23.30
N ARG A 201 -10.48 -11.08 23.20
CA ARG A 201 -9.68 -12.17 23.75
C ARG A 201 -8.60 -11.60 24.65
N SER A 202 -8.89 -11.50 25.93
CA SER A 202 -7.86 -11.22 26.95
C SER A 202 -7.43 -12.55 27.61
N ASN A 203 -8.19 -13.00 28.59
CA ASN A 203 -8.03 -14.32 29.21
C ASN A 203 -9.07 -15.33 28.73
N ILE A 204 -10.20 -14.85 28.26
CA ILE A 204 -11.34 -15.64 27.76
C ILE A 204 -11.92 -14.99 26.52
N ASP A 205 -12.57 -15.77 25.69
CA ASP A 205 -13.27 -15.28 24.52
C ASP A 205 -14.63 -14.71 24.88
N GLN A 206 -14.87 -13.48 24.46
CA GLN A 206 -16.13 -12.77 24.65
C GLN A 206 -16.56 -12.14 23.32
N LEU A 207 -17.82 -12.36 22.95
CA LEU A 207 -18.43 -11.81 21.74
C LEU A 207 -19.55 -10.86 22.13
N THR A 208 -19.70 -9.77 21.37
CA THR A 208 -20.91 -8.93 21.43
C THR A 208 -21.54 -8.95 20.05
N LEU A 209 -22.82 -9.18 19.99
CA LEU A 209 -23.61 -9.26 18.77
C LEU A 209 -24.24 -7.90 18.44
N ASP A 210 -24.73 -7.74 17.21
CA ASP A 210 -25.50 -6.59 16.74
C ASP A 210 -26.73 -6.28 17.63
N SER A 211 -27.36 -7.33 18.16
CA SER A 211 -28.47 -7.26 19.12
C SER A 211 -28.07 -6.80 20.53
N ASN A 212 -26.84 -6.36 20.76
CA ASN A 212 -26.28 -6.04 22.08
C ASN A 212 -26.29 -7.21 23.09
N ILE A 213 -26.28 -8.44 22.59
CA ILE A 213 -26.14 -9.65 23.42
C ILE A 213 -24.63 -9.93 23.54
N LYS A 214 -24.19 -10.15 24.78
CA LYS A 214 -22.83 -10.55 25.09
C LYS A 214 -22.79 -12.06 25.38
N ILE A 215 -21.80 -12.74 24.76
CA ILE A 215 -21.55 -14.18 24.94
C ILE A 215 -20.16 -14.34 25.53
N ILE A 216 -20.07 -15.07 26.63
CA ILE A 216 -18.81 -15.42 27.30
C ILE A 216 -18.55 -16.91 27.04
N LEU A 217 -17.55 -17.19 26.18
CA LEU A 217 -17.23 -18.56 25.77
C LEU A 217 -16.19 -19.23 26.68
N GLY A 218 -15.29 -18.44 27.28
CA GLY A 218 -14.15 -18.96 28.02
C GLY A 218 -12.98 -19.31 27.09
N TYR A 219 -12.17 -20.30 27.46
CA TYR A 219 -10.93 -20.66 26.77
C TYR A 219 -10.85 -22.13 26.34
N GLN A 220 -11.94 -22.90 26.48
CA GLN A 220 -12.02 -24.29 26.03
C GLN A 220 -13.35 -24.55 25.33
N LYS A 221 -13.32 -25.37 24.28
CA LYS A 221 -14.53 -25.83 23.59
C LYS A 221 -15.43 -24.70 23.09
N GLN A 222 -14.83 -23.61 22.63
CA GLN A 222 -15.55 -22.39 22.25
C GLN A 222 -16.59 -22.67 21.17
N ASN A 223 -16.25 -23.47 20.15
CA ASN A 223 -17.16 -23.80 19.05
C ASN A 223 -18.39 -24.59 19.57
N GLU A 224 -18.16 -25.63 20.35
CA GLU A 224 -19.26 -26.41 20.93
C GLU A 224 -20.20 -25.53 21.79
N ARG A 225 -19.63 -24.61 22.55
CA ARG A 225 -20.38 -23.65 23.37
C ARG A 225 -21.14 -22.63 22.53
N LEU A 226 -20.56 -22.17 21.44
CA LEU A 226 -21.20 -21.24 20.53
C LEU A 226 -22.36 -21.90 19.78
N GLU A 227 -22.21 -23.15 19.33
CA GLU A 227 -23.30 -23.95 18.75
C GLU A 227 -24.44 -24.18 19.76
N LEU A 228 -24.10 -24.43 21.03
CA LEU A 228 -25.10 -24.55 22.09
C LEU A 228 -25.83 -23.21 22.29
N PHE A 229 -25.10 -22.09 22.28
CA PHE A 229 -25.72 -20.77 22.38
C PHE A 229 -26.71 -20.53 21.22
N VAL A 230 -26.37 -20.83 19.97
CA VAL A 230 -27.28 -20.67 18.83
C VAL A 230 -28.59 -21.45 19.07
N LYS A 231 -28.50 -22.73 19.42
CA LYS A 231 -29.68 -23.57 19.71
C LYS A 231 -30.55 -23.00 20.84
N VAL A 232 -29.93 -22.53 21.91
CA VAL A 232 -30.63 -21.94 23.04
C VAL A 232 -31.27 -20.61 22.67
N TYR A 233 -30.52 -19.75 21.95
CA TYR A 233 -30.97 -18.43 21.54
C TYR A 233 -32.18 -18.51 20.63
N GLU A 234 -32.18 -19.40 19.64
CA GLU A 234 -33.31 -19.66 18.75
C GLU A 234 -34.55 -20.11 19.51
N ASN A 235 -34.39 -21.06 20.44
CA ASN A 235 -35.48 -21.52 21.28
C ASN A 235 -36.06 -20.41 22.16
N LEU A 236 -35.22 -19.61 22.80
CA LEU A 236 -35.67 -18.49 23.62
C LEU A 236 -36.38 -17.42 22.76
N LYS A 237 -35.91 -17.16 21.58
CA LYS A 237 -36.51 -16.23 20.60
C LYS A 237 -37.91 -16.71 20.20
N LYS A 238 -38.05 -17.99 19.88
CA LYS A 238 -39.33 -18.62 19.51
C LYS A 238 -40.38 -18.46 20.61
N TYR A 239 -40.00 -18.58 21.88
CA TYR A 239 -40.93 -18.43 23.02
C TYR A 239 -41.07 -16.99 23.53
N LYS A 240 -40.56 -15.98 22.78
CA LYS A 240 -40.55 -14.55 23.17
C LYS A 240 -39.95 -14.28 24.57
N LYS A 241 -39.00 -15.14 25.00
CA LYS A 241 -38.35 -15.05 26.31
C LYS A 241 -37.01 -14.33 26.25
N VAL A 242 -36.55 -13.94 25.05
CA VAL A 242 -35.32 -13.18 24.91
C VAL A 242 -35.63 -11.70 25.15
N ARG A 243 -34.94 -11.13 26.11
CA ARG A 243 -34.84 -9.67 26.22
C ARG A 243 -33.72 -9.18 25.30
N THR A 244 -33.86 -7.98 24.79
CA THR A 244 -32.96 -7.37 23.80
C THR A 244 -31.54 -7.08 24.29
N ARG A 245 -31.25 -7.34 25.57
CA ARG A 245 -29.93 -7.17 26.17
C ARG A 245 -29.71 -8.23 27.21
N GLY A 246 -28.79 -9.14 26.97
CA GLY A 246 -28.50 -10.23 27.90
C GLY A 246 -27.03 -10.65 27.80
N ILE A 247 -26.53 -11.21 28.89
CA ILE A 247 -25.21 -11.82 28.95
C ILE A 247 -25.43 -13.33 29.08
N PHE A 248 -24.95 -14.05 28.05
CA PHE A 248 -24.95 -15.51 28.06
C PHE A 248 -23.56 -15.99 28.47
N ASP A 249 -23.44 -16.51 29.69
CA ASP A 249 -22.20 -17.12 30.15
C ASP A 249 -22.22 -18.61 29.84
N MET A 250 -21.49 -19.01 28.82
CA MET A 250 -21.41 -20.37 28.30
C MET A 250 -20.27 -21.20 28.93
N ARG A 251 -19.62 -20.70 29.98
CA ARG A 251 -18.50 -21.39 30.63
C ARG A 251 -18.88 -22.64 31.42
N TYR A 252 -20.14 -22.82 31.72
CA TYR A 252 -20.64 -23.94 32.53
C TYR A 252 -20.64 -25.24 31.73
N PRO A 253 -20.18 -26.37 32.31
CA PRO A 253 -20.05 -27.64 31.59
C PRO A 253 -21.37 -28.24 31.12
N LYS A 254 -22.48 -27.98 31.84
CA LYS A 254 -23.79 -28.59 31.60
C LYS A 254 -24.90 -27.58 31.27
N GLY A 255 -24.53 -26.38 30.83
CA GLY A 255 -25.53 -25.37 30.54
C GLY A 255 -24.93 -23.98 30.39
N PHE A 256 -25.70 -22.97 30.73
CA PHE A 256 -25.31 -21.57 30.65
C PHE A 256 -25.98 -20.78 31.78
N ALA A 257 -25.39 -19.64 32.12
CA ALA A 257 -26.07 -18.65 32.94
C ALA A 257 -26.53 -17.48 32.07
N LEU A 258 -27.75 -17.03 32.28
CA LEU A 258 -28.33 -15.88 31.58
C LEU A 258 -28.60 -14.78 32.61
N SER A 259 -27.96 -13.64 32.40
CA SER A 259 -28.25 -12.41 33.14
C SER A 259 -28.73 -11.32 32.19
N TYR A 260 -29.68 -10.53 32.65
CA TYR A 260 -30.15 -9.37 31.91
C TYR A 260 -29.56 -8.13 32.57
N SER A 261 -28.90 -7.27 31.73
CA SER A 261 -28.51 -5.96 32.23
C SER A 261 -29.76 -5.13 32.53
N PRO A 262 -29.83 -4.43 33.65
CA PRO A 262 -30.90 -3.45 33.85
C PRO A 262 -30.80 -2.38 32.76
N LEU A 263 -31.96 -1.90 32.30
CA LEU A 263 -32.12 -0.83 31.33
C LEU A 263 -31.42 0.44 31.80
#